data_48caeac3589be7a5732f825fc13f867e
#
_entry.id   48caeac3589be7a5732f825fc13f867e
#
_cell.length_a   1.000
_cell.length_b   1.000
_cell.length_c   1.000
_cell.angle_alpha   90.00
_cell.angle_beta   90.00
_cell.angle_gamma   90.00
#
_symmetry.space_group_name_H-M   'P 1'
#
loop_
_entity.id
_entity.type
_entity.pdbx_description
1 polymer ?
#
loop_
_entity_poly.entity_id
_entity_poly.type
_entity_poly.pdbx_seq_one_letter_code
_entity_poly.pdbx_strand_id
1 'polypeptide(L)'
;MVEAPRFQLNEMPQEAYRHLLQMEGLLAQNVDLTLYHLIKLRASQINGCAYCLAMHTDEALKHGEQAERITALDAWQESPLFSDKERAALAWTEELTLIAEKH
;
A
#
# COMPACT_ATOMS: atom_id res chain seq x y z
N MET A 1 18.75 -11.80 3.91
CA MET A 1 18.65 -10.59 4.69
C MET A 1 17.79 -9.55 4.00
N VAL A 2 17.07 -8.81 4.78
CA VAL A 2 16.10 -7.86 4.26
C VAL A 2 16.69 -6.45 4.25
N GLU A 3 16.54 -5.75 3.14
CA GLU A 3 16.96 -4.37 3.10
C GLU A 3 15.96 -3.49 3.84
N ALA A 4 16.46 -2.44 4.44
CA ALA A 4 15.60 -1.46 5.07
C ALA A 4 14.75 -0.76 4.01
N PRO A 5 13.56 -0.27 4.36
CA PRO A 5 12.76 0.51 3.43
C PRO A 5 13.54 1.71 2.91
N ARG A 6 13.16 2.18 1.72
CA ARG A 6 13.84 3.31 1.09
C ARG A 6 13.71 4.59 1.91
N PHE A 7 12.71 4.67 2.79
CA PHE A 7 12.57 5.79 3.72
C PHE A 7 12.04 5.27 5.04
N GLN A 8 12.26 6.05 6.08
CA GLN A 8 11.70 5.78 7.40
C GLN A 8 10.49 6.67 7.61
N LEU A 9 9.55 6.23 8.45
CA LEU A 9 8.38 7.06 8.72
C LEU A 9 8.75 8.41 9.30
N ASN A 10 9.78 8.44 10.14
CA ASN A 10 10.22 9.70 10.75
C ASN A 10 10.95 10.62 9.76
N GLU A 11 11.29 10.12 8.58
CA GLU A 11 11.91 10.93 7.52
C GLU A 11 10.88 11.44 6.53
N MET A 12 9.66 10.98 6.61
CA MET A 12 8.59 11.38 5.74
C MET A 12 8.19 12.84 6.00
N PRO A 13 7.85 13.61 4.96
CA PRO A 13 7.30 14.95 5.19
C PRO A 13 6.11 14.88 6.14
N GLN A 14 6.03 15.84 7.05
CA GLN A 14 5.02 15.83 8.08
C GLN A 14 3.60 15.74 7.51
N GLU A 15 3.36 16.45 6.42
CA GLU A 15 2.05 16.42 5.78
C GLU A 15 1.70 15.02 5.28
N ALA A 16 2.63 14.36 4.63
CA ALA A 16 2.40 13.01 4.11
C ALA A 16 2.18 12.03 5.26
N TYR A 17 2.95 12.16 6.32
CA TYR A 17 2.81 11.29 7.50
C TYR A 17 1.44 11.46 8.14
N ARG A 18 0.97 12.70 8.26
CA ARG A 18 -0.33 12.97 8.86
C ARG A 18 -1.45 12.34 8.02
N HIS A 19 -1.38 12.47 6.68
CA HIS A 19 -2.36 11.84 5.80
C HIS A 19 -2.34 10.34 5.92
N LEU A 20 -1.16 9.75 6.04
CA LEU A 20 -1.03 8.31 6.19
C LEU A 20 -1.69 7.84 7.49
N LEU A 21 -1.47 8.56 8.59
CA LEU A 21 -2.09 8.21 9.86
C LEU A 21 -3.61 8.33 9.79
N GLN A 22 -4.10 9.37 9.13
CA GLN A 22 -5.55 9.53 8.97
C GLN A 22 -6.15 8.38 8.18
N MET A 23 -5.48 7.97 7.12
CA MET A 23 -5.95 6.86 6.30
C MET A 23 -5.95 5.56 7.10
N GLU A 24 -4.90 5.29 7.86
CA GLU A 24 -4.84 4.10 8.67
C GLU A 24 -5.97 4.07 9.71
N GLY A 25 -6.24 5.22 10.32
CA GLY A 25 -7.34 5.33 11.28
C GLY A 25 -8.69 5.05 10.66
N LEU A 26 -8.93 5.62 9.48
CA LEU A 26 -10.20 5.40 8.78
C LEU A 26 -10.37 3.95 8.35
N LEU A 27 -9.31 3.34 7.85
CA LEU A 27 -9.36 1.95 7.42
C LEU A 27 -9.60 1.02 8.60
N ALA A 28 -8.95 1.29 9.73
CA ALA A 28 -9.14 0.49 10.92
C ALA A 28 -10.58 0.59 11.43
N GLN A 29 -11.15 1.78 11.39
CA GLN A 29 -12.52 2.00 11.85
C GLN A 29 -13.55 1.35 10.94
N ASN A 30 -13.30 1.38 9.64
CA ASN A 30 -14.23 0.86 8.65
C ASN A 30 -14.05 -0.63 8.37
N VAL A 31 -13.00 -1.22 8.90
CA VAL A 31 -12.73 -2.65 8.79
C VAL A 31 -12.68 -3.14 7.33
N ASP A 32 -12.25 -2.30 6.41
CA ASP A 32 -12.08 -2.71 5.03
C ASP A 32 -10.69 -3.30 4.86
N LEU A 33 -10.57 -4.56 5.25
CA LEU A 33 -9.28 -5.25 5.25
C LEU A 33 -8.73 -5.45 3.84
N THR A 34 -9.61 -5.65 2.86
CA THR A 34 -9.16 -5.81 1.48
C THR A 34 -8.43 -4.55 1.02
N LEU A 35 -9.04 -3.40 1.25
CA LEU A 35 -8.45 -2.12 0.86
C LEU A 35 -7.16 -1.88 1.62
N TYR A 36 -7.16 -2.15 2.91
CA TYR A 36 -5.98 -2.00 3.76
C TYR A 36 -4.80 -2.79 3.21
N HIS A 37 -5.03 -4.06 2.87
CA HIS A 37 -3.95 -4.92 2.37
C HIS A 37 -3.45 -4.47 1.00
N LEU A 38 -4.35 -4.01 0.12
CA LEU A 38 -3.94 -3.51 -1.19
C LEU A 38 -3.04 -2.28 -1.05
N ILE A 39 -3.40 -1.37 -0.16
CA ILE A 39 -2.60 -0.17 0.09
C ILE A 39 -1.22 -0.54 0.60
N LYS A 40 -1.15 -1.44 1.58
CA LYS A 40 0.12 -1.87 2.15
C LYS A 40 1.00 -2.56 1.11
N LEU A 41 0.40 -3.40 0.27
CA LEU A 41 1.13 -4.07 -0.79
C LEU A 41 1.68 -3.07 -1.81
N ARG A 42 0.84 -2.13 -2.24
CA ARG A 42 1.28 -1.16 -3.24
C ARG A 42 2.41 -0.28 -2.71
N ALA A 43 2.27 0.19 -1.49
CA ALA A 43 3.33 1.00 -0.87
C ALA A 43 4.64 0.21 -0.79
N SER A 44 4.56 -1.07 -0.45
CA SER A 44 5.74 -1.91 -0.36
C SER A 44 6.40 -2.12 -1.72
N GLN A 45 5.61 -2.24 -2.79
CA GLN A 45 6.13 -2.35 -4.15
C GLN A 45 6.89 -1.10 -4.54
N ILE A 46 6.30 0.06 -4.27
CA ILE A 46 6.91 1.33 -4.65
C ILE A 46 8.21 1.55 -3.87
N ASN A 47 8.22 1.20 -2.60
CA ASN A 47 9.42 1.33 -1.78
C ASN A 47 10.48 0.28 -2.09
N GLY A 48 10.12 -0.80 -2.76
CA GLY A 48 11.07 -1.86 -3.07
C GLY A 48 11.51 -2.64 -1.86
N CYS A 49 10.66 -2.75 -0.84
CA CYS A 49 11.00 -3.46 0.38
C CYS A 49 10.57 -4.93 0.25
N ALA A 50 11.53 -5.82 -0.01
CA ALA A 50 11.22 -7.24 -0.23
C ALA A 50 10.59 -7.89 1.00
N TYR A 51 11.07 -7.55 2.18
CA TYR A 51 10.52 -8.10 3.41
C TYR A 51 9.07 -7.64 3.61
N CYS A 52 8.82 -6.35 3.44
CA CYS A 52 7.47 -5.80 3.61
C CYS A 52 6.51 -6.43 2.62
N LEU A 53 6.96 -6.58 1.39
CA LEU A 53 6.12 -7.15 0.34
C LEU A 53 5.76 -8.61 0.65
N ALA A 54 6.74 -9.40 1.08
CA ALA A 54 6.49 -10.79 1.43
C ALA A 54 5.53 -10.90 2.61
N MET A 55 5.73 -10.08 3.63
CA MET A 55 4.90 -10.09 4.82
C MET A 55 3.46 -9.70 4.51
N HIS A 56 3.28 -8.60 3.78
CA HIS A 56 1.92 -8.14 3.46
C HIS A 56 1.22 -9.05 2.46
N THR A 57 1.97 -9.70 1.58
CA THR A 57 1.40 -10.69 0.68
C THR A 57 0.83 -11.87 1.47
N ASP A 58 1.61 -12.37 2.43
CA ASP A 58 1.17 -13.47 3.27
C ASP A 58 -0.07 -13.09 4.07
N GLU A 59 -0.08 -11.90 4.66
CA GLU A 59 -1.23 -11.42 5.41
C GLU A 59 -2.47 -11.29 4.52
N ALA A 60 -2.30 -10.73 3.34
CA ALA A 60 -3.42 -10.53 2.41
C ALA A 60 -4.03 -11.86 2.01
N LEU A 61 -3.19 -12.83 1.67
CA LEU A 61 -3.67 -14.15 1.28
C LEU A 61 -4.43 -14.84 2.40
N LYS A 62 -3.96 -14.69 3.63
CA LYS A 62 -4.63 -15.27 4.80
C LYS A 62 -5.99 -14.65 5.04
N HIS A 63 -6.20 -13.43 4.58
CA HIS A 63 -7.48 -12.74 4.71
C HIS A 63 -8.35 -12.88 3.47
N GLY A 64 -7.99 -13.76 2.55
CA GLY A 64 -8.83 -14.09 1.42
C GLY A 64 -8.53 -13.34 0.14
N GLU A 65 -7.45 -12.56 0.09
CA GLU A 65 -7.08 -11.89 -1.14
C GLU A 65 -6.62 -12.91 -2.16
N GLN A 66 -6.79 -12.60 -3.44
CA GLN A 66 -6.46 -13.52 -4.52
C GLN A 66 -5.08 -13.23 -5.08
N ALA A 67 -4.31 -14.28 -5.29
CA ALA A 67 -2.96 -14.16 -5.83
C ALA A 67 -2.94 -13.43 -7.17
N GLU A 68 -3.98 -13.62 -7.99
CA GLU A 68 -4.10 -12.97 -9.28
C GLU A 68 -4.13 -11.44 -9.12
N ARG A 69 -4.89 -10.95 -8.15
CA ARG A 69 -4.98 -9.52 -7.89
C ARG A 69 -3.66 -8.98 -7.35
N ILE A 70 -2.99 -9.73 -6.50
CA ILE A 70 -1.69 -9.31 -5.96
C ILE A 70 -0.68 -9.22 -7.10
N THR A 71 -0.67 -10.17 -7.99
CA THR A 71 0.23 -10.17 -9.13
C THR A 71 -0.04 -8.99 -10.07
N ALA A 72 -1.32 -8.65 -10.26
CA ALA A 72 -1.72 -7.57 -11.16
C ALA A 72 -1.56 -6.19 -10.53
N LEU A 73 -1.27 -6.11 -9.24
CA LEU A 73 -1.28 -4.85 -8.51
C LEU A 73 -0.30 -3.81 -9.06
N ASP A 74 0.84 -4.25 -9.54
CA ASP A 74 1.84 -3.33 -10.08
C ASP A 74 1.37 -2.68 -11.39
N ALA A 75 0.36 -3.25 -12.02
CA ALA A 75 -0.22 -2.72 -13.25
C ALA A 75 -1.72 -2.49 -13.06
N TRP A 76 -2.13 -2.05 -11.86
CA TRP A 76 -3.54 -1.96 -11.50
C TRP A 76 -4.33 -1.03 -12.41
N GLN A 77 -3.67 0.01 -12.94
CA GLN A 77 -4.36 1.01 -13.76
C GLN A 77 -4.98 0.39 -15.02
N GLU A 78 -4.36 -0.67 -15.54
CA GLU A 78 -4.82 -1.30 -16.76
C GLU A 78 -5.57 -2.61 -16.50
N SER A 79 -5.77 -2.94 -15.23
CA SER A 79 -6.41 -4.20 -14.85
C SER A 79 -7.89 -4.00 -14.55
N PRO A 80 -8.77 -4.90 -15.01
CA PRO A 80 -10.19 -4.85 -14.66
C PRO A 80 -10.49 -5.45 -13.29
N LEU A 81 -9.48 -5.91 -12.57
CA LEU A 81 -9.69 -6.66 -11.32
C LEU A 81 -9.92 -5.78 -10.09
N PHE A 82 -9.83 -4.46 -10.23
CA PHE A 82 -9.93 -3.55 -9.10
C PHE A 82 -11.15 -2.64 -9.23
N SER A 83 -11.85 -2.46 -8.11
CA SER A 83 -13.03 -1.59 -8.07
C SER A 83 -12.63 -0.13 -8.16
N ASP A 84 -13.60 0.74 -8.40
CA ASP A 84 -13.35 2.18 -8.44
C ASP A 84 -12.79 2.68 -7.11
N LYS A 85 -13.32 2.20 -6.01
CA LYS A 85 -12.84 2.56 -4.67
C LYS A 85 -11.39 2.11 -4.49
N GLU A 86 -11.07 0.90 -4.91
CA GLU A 86 -9.72 0.39 -4.81
C GLU A 86 -8.77 1.18 -5.70
N ARG A 87 -9.19 1.50 -6.91
CA ARG A 87 -8.37 2.29 -7.83
C ARG A 87 -8.06 3.68 -7.28
N ALA A 88 -9.05 4.31 -6.66
CA ALA A 88 -8.84 5.63 -6.04
C ALA A 88 -7.83 5.54 -4.90
N ALA A 89 -7.95 4.51 -4.07
CA ALA A 89 -7.03 4.31 -2.96
C ALA A 89 -5.61 4.03 -3.44
N LEU A 90 -5.47 3.26 -4.51
CA LEU A 90 -4.16 2.96 -5.07
C LEU A 90 -3.50 4.20 -5.67
N ALA A 91 -4.28 5.03 -6.36
CA ALA A 91 -3.76 6.28 -6.90
C ALA A 91 -3.25 7.18 -5.77
N TRP A 92 -4.01 7.27 -4.69
CA TRP A 92 -3.62 8.07 -3.54
C TRP A 92 -2.36 7.53 -2.87
N THR A 93 -2.27 6.22 -2.77
CA THR A 93 -1.08 5.57 -2.21
C THR A 93 0.16 5.95 -3.00
N GLU A 94 0.07 5.96 -4.33
CA GLU A 94 1.20 6.34 -5.16
C GLU A 94 1.59 7.80 -4.94
N GLU A 95 0.63 8.69 -4.84
CA GLU A 95 0.91 10.10 -4.60
C GLU A 95 1.61 10.32 -3.26
N LEU A 96 1.12 9.68 -2.21
CA LEU A 96 1.73 9.80 -0.88
C LEU A 96 3.15 9.25 -0.87
N THR A 97 3.37 8.15 -1.55
CA THR A 97 4.69 7.52 -1.59
C THR A 97 5.67 8.39 -2.36
N LEU A 98 5.21 9.01 -3.46
CA LEU A 98 6.06 9.93 -4.21
C LEU A 98 6.43 11.17 -3.40
N ILE A 99 5.49 11.70 -2.63
CA ILE A 99 5.78 12.84 -1.75
C ILE A 99 6.89 12.46 -0.77
N ALA A 100 6.79 11.28 -0.17
CA ALA A 100 7.77 10.81 0.79
C ALA A 100 9.14 10.63 0.15
N GLU A 101 9.19 10.11 -1.07
CA GLU A 101 10.45 9.89 -1.76
C GLU A 101 11.15 11.18 -2.16
N LYS A 102 10.39 12.21 -2.46
CA LYS A 102 10.97 13.50 -2.86
C LYS A 102 11.58 14.24 -1.67
N HIS A 103 11.25 13.86 -0.48
CA HIS A 103 11.77 14.45 0.71
C HIS A 103 13.12 13.81 1.05
#